data_ce8e8d7d26f8da0d22a62b99a2af224b
#
_entry.id   ce8e8d7d26f8da0d22a62b99a2af224b
#
_cell.length_a   1.000
_cell.length_b   1.000
_cell.length_c   1.000
_cell.angle_alpha   90.00
_cell.angle_beta   90.00
_cell.angle_gamma   90.00
#
_symmetry.space_group_name_H-M   'P 1'
#
loop_
_entity.id
_entity.type
_entity.pdbx_description
1 polymer ?
#
loop_
_entity_poly.entity_id
_entity_poly.type
_entity_poly.pdbx_seq_one_letter_code
_entity_poly.pdbx_strand_id
1 'polypeptide(L)'
;MINDLLGLINSENIYLAANWGIIPFWLLLIFAPYHSLTNFFVQSIIAPLLLAIGYIYLSYNLYLENNIFDGFELYSGLDGLYSIFANESLLLIFWLHFLAISLFAGSWITRDSKRYSIPKIITIPSLILTYFTGPIGLVVYWFFRIFFAKKISFND
;
A
#
# COMPACT_ATOMS: atom_id res chain seq x y z
N MET A 1 6.07 3.05 -32.12
CA MET A 1 6.22 1.99 -31.10
C MET A 1 6.72 2.54 -29.74
N ILE A 2 7.89 3.20 -29.64
CA ILE A 2 8.34 3.80 -28.36
C ILE A 2 7.43 4.95 -27.93
N ASN A 3 7.05 5.85 -28.84
CA ASN A 3 6.14 6.97 -28.55
C ASN A 3 4.72 6.49 -28.18
N ASP A 4 4.27 5.39 -28.76
CA ASP A 4 2.98 4.79 -28.43
C ASP A 4 3.01 4.16 -27.02
N LEU A 5 4.15 3.55 -26.65
CA LEU A 5 4.37 3.04 -25.30
C LEU A 5 4.46 4.17 -24.26
N LEU A 6 5.12 5.26 -24.57
CA LEU A 6 5.18 6.44 -23.70
C LEU A 6 3.80 7.10 -23.55
N GLY A 7 2.96 7.09 -24.57
CA GLY A 7 1.57 7.55 -24.50
C GLY A 7 0.68 6.70 -23.59
N LEU A 8 1.05 5.43 -23.33
CA LEU A 8 0.36 4.57 -22.37
C LEU A 8 0.72 4.88 -20.90
N ILE A 9 1.85 5.56 -20.66
CA ILE A 9 2.30 5.90 -19.31
C ILE A 9 1.78 7.31 -18.97
N ASN A 10 0.49 7.42 -18.73
CA ASN A 10 -0.17 8.61 -18.20
C ASN A 10 -0.68 8.35 -16.78
N SER A 11 -1.04 9.39 -16.04
CA SER A 11 -1.50 9.30 -14.65
C SER A 11 -2.70 8.37 -14.48
N GLU A 12 -3.65 8.41 -15.41
CA GLU A 12 -4.84 7.56 -15.37
C GLU A 12 -4.49 6.07 -15.49
N ASN A 13 -3.62 5.72 -16.45
CA ASN A 13 -3.18 4.35 -16.65
C ASN A 13 -2.34 3.82 -15.47
N ILE A 14 -1.50 4.68 -14.88
CA ILE A 14 -0.75 4.32 -13.65
C ILE A 14 -1.72 4.06 -12.50
N TYR A 15 -2.73 4.93 -12.32
CA TYR A 15 -3.78 4.74 -11.33
C TYR A 15 -4.51 3.42 -11.53
N LEU A 16 -4.99 3.13 -12.73
CA LEU A 16 -5.69 1.90 -13.07
C LEU A 16 -4.80 0.66 -12.86
N ALA A 17 -3.55 0.72 -13.34
CA ALA A 17 -2.60 -0.38 -13.19
C ALA A 17 -2.30 -0.66 -11.71
N ALA A 18 -2.13 0.37 -10.88
CA ALA A 18 -1.90 0.20 -9.46
C ALA A 18 -3.11 -0.39 -8.74
N ASN A 19 -4.33 0.13 -8.99
CA ASN A 19 -5.54 -0.35 -8.33
C ASN A 19 -5.90 -1.79 -8.72
N TRP A 20 -5.87 -2.11 -10.00
CA TRP A 20 -6.16 -3.47 -10.46
C TRP A 20 -5.00 -4.44 -10.20
N GLY A 21 -3.76 -3.95 -10.31
CA GLY A 21 -2.56 -4.73 -10.07
C GLY A 21 -2.37 -5.16 -8.62
N ILE A 22 -2.88 -4.39 -7.65
CA ILE A 22 -2.76 -4.75 -6.23
C ILE A 22 -3.79 -5.81 -5.79
N ILE A 23 -4.92 -5.93 -6.47
CA ILE A 23 -6.00 -6.85 -6.10
C ILE A 23 -5.53 -8.32 -6.01
N PRO A 24 -4.79 -8.87 -6.99
CA PRO A 24 -4.27 -10.23 -6.89
C PRO A 24 -3.45 -10.49 -5.63
N PHE A 25 -2.66 -9.51 -5.18
CA PHE A 25 -1.86 -9.63 -3.97
C PHE A 25 -2.74 -9.70 -2.71
N TRP A 26 -3.81 -8.91 -2.66
CA TRP A 26 -4.78 -8.99 -1.57
C TRP A 26 -5.57 -10.28 -1.57
N LEU A 27 -5.96 -10.79 -2.74
CA LEU A 27 -6.60 -12.11 -2.86
C LEU A 27 -5.67 -13.22 -2.35
N LEU A 28 -4.39 -13.16 -2.65
CA LEU A 28 -3.40 -14.09 -2.10
C LEU A 28 -3.31 -14.01 -0.57
N LEU A 29 -3.29 -12.81 0.01
CA LEU A 29 -3.26 -12.63 1.48
C LEU A 29 -4.52 -13.20 2.16
N ILE A 30 -5.69 -13.05 1.53
CA ILE A 30 -6.98 -13.46 2.10
C ILE A 30 -7.19 -14.98 1.95
N PHE A 31 -7.02 -15.51 0.74
CA PHE A 31 -7.40 -16.87 0.42
C PHE A 31 -6.26 -17.88 0.56
N ALA A 32 -5.03 -17.47 0.27
CA ALA A 32 -3.86 -18.32 0.29
C ALA A 32 -2.68 -17.74 1.08
N PRO A 33 -2.88 -17.30 2.35
CA PRO A 33 -1.90 -16.51 3.11
C PRO A 33 -0.56 -17.21 3.32
N TYR A 34 -0.53 -18.54 3.27
CA TYR A 34 0.66 -19.35 3.56
C TYR A 34 1.20 -20.09 2.34
N HIS A 35 0.65 -19.79 1.17
CA HIS A 35 1.11 -20.40 -0.07
C HIS A 35 2.46 -19.83 -0.52
N SER A 36 3.25 -20.60 -1.25
CA SER A 36 4.56 -20.17 -1.75
C SER A 36 4.48 -18.93 -2.64
N LEU A 37 3.42 -18.78 -3.42
CA LEU A 37 3.18 -17.59 -4.25
C LEU A 37 2.97 -16.33 -3.39
N THR A 38 2.25 -16.44 -2.27
CA THR A 38 2.05 -15.31 -1.35
C THR A 38 3.37 -14.90 -0.71
N ASN A 39 4.17 -15.88 -0.29
CA ASN A 39 5.50 -15.61 0.27
C ASN A 39 6.41 -14.94 -0.77
N PHE A 40 6.36 -15.42 -2.02
CA PHE A 40 7.23 -14.90 -3.08
C PHE A 40 6.80 -13.51 -3.57
N PHE A 41 5.52 -13.30 -3.87
CA PHE A 41 5.05 -12.05 -4.46
C PHE A 41 4.72 -10.97 -3.43
N VAL A 42 4.08 -11.33 -2.32
CA VAL A 42 3.50 -10.35 -1.38
C VAL A 42 4.35 -10.15 -0.15
N GLN A 43 4.91 -11.23 0.40
CA GLN A 43 5.73 -11.17 1.62
C GLN A 43 7.22 -10.91 1.32
N SER A 44 7.58 -10.77 0.05
CA SER A 44 8.89 -10.32 -0.42
C SER A 44 8.85 -8.85 -0.82
N ILE A 45 9.91 -8.39 -1.47
CA ILE A 45 10.02 -7.02 -2.00
C ILE A 45 9.28 -6.80 -3.32
N ILE A 46 8.78 -7.87 -3.98
CA ILE A 46 8.28 -7.79 -5.37
C ILE A 46 7.07 -6.84 -5.48
N ALA A 47 6.04 -7.03 -4.66
CA ALA A 47 4.86 -6.18 -4.72
C ALA A 47 5.14 -4.71 -4.34
N PRO A 48 5.87 -4.40 -3.25
CA PRO A 48 6.34 -3.04 -2.99
C PRO A 48 7.18 -2.45 -4.12
N LEU A 49 8.05 -3.25 -4.75
CA LEU A 49 8.90 -2.81 -5.85
C LEU A 49 8.09 -2.37 -7.08
N LEU A 50 7.04 -3.11 -7.43
CA LEU A 50 6.16 -2.74 -8.55
C LEU A 50 5.49 -1.38 -8.32
N LEU A 51 5.01 -1.12 -7.11
CA LEU A 51 4.44 0.18 -6.75
C LEU A 51 5.51 1.28 -6.71
N ALA A 52 6.72 0.95 -6.24
CA ALA A 52 7.84 1.89 -6.20
C ALA A 52 8.29 2.34 -7.59
N ILE A 53 8.18 1.51 -8.61
CA ILE A 53 8.49 1.90 -10.00
C ILE A 53 7.57 3.04 -10.45
N GLY A 54 6.26 2.91 -10.23
CA GLY A 54 5.30 3.98 -10.55
C GLY A 54 5.58 5.25 -9.73
N TYR A 55 5.88 5.10 -8.45
CA TYR A 55 6.23 6.21 -7.55
C TYR A 55 7.48 6.96 -8.06
N ILE A 56 8.56 6.24 -8.41
CA ILE A 56 9.80 6.82 -8.90
C ILE A 56 9.57 7.55 -10.24
N TYR A 57 8.79 6.95 -11.14
CA TYR A 57 8.47 7.57 -12.42
C TYR A 57 7.74 8.90 -12.24
N LEU A 58 6.71 8.96 -11.41
CA LEU A 58 5.96 10.18 -11.14
C LEU A 58 6.84 11.24 -10.44
N SER A 59 7.64 10.82 -9.48
CA SER A 59 8.57 11.72 -8.78
C SER A 59 9.62 12.31 -9.72
N TYR A 60 10.09 11.51 -10.68
CA TYR A 60 11.02 11.98 -11.71
C TYR A 60 10.38 13.03 -12.63
N ASN A 61 9.13 12.82 -13.06
CA ASN A 61 8.41 13.80 -13.87
C ASN A 61 8.21 15.13 -13.11
N LEU A 62 7.82 15.07 -11.83
CA LEU A 62 7.71 16.25 -10.98
C LEU A 62 9.05 16.98 -10.82
N TYR A 63 10.15 16.26 -10.75
CA TYR A 63 11.50 16.86 -10.71
C TYR A 63 11.81 17.60 -12.01
N LEU A 64 11.47 17.05 -13.18
CA LEU A 64 11.68 17.71 -14.46
C LEU A 64 10.83 18.98 -14.61
N GLU A 65 9.65 19.02 -14.02
CA GLU A 65 8.74 20.15 -14.01
C GLU A 65 9.10 21.21 -12.95
N ASN A 66 10.19 21.01 -12.19
CA ASN A 66 10.59 21.81 -11.01
C ASN A 66 9.55 21.88 -9.88
N ASN A 67 8.63 20.94 -9.85
CA ASN A 67 7.52 20.89 -8.88
C ASN A 67 7.78 19.93 -7.71
N ILE A 68 8.97 19.32 -7.62
CA ILE A 68 9.27 18.32 -6.57
C ILE A 68 9.24 18.94 -5.15
N PHE A 69 9.55 20.21 -5.05
CA PHE A 69 9.54 20.92 -3.76
C PHE A 69 8.13 21.27 -3.28
N ASP A 70 7.13 21.25 -4.17
CA ASP A 70 5.74 21.49 -3.81
C ASP A 70 5.25 20.40 -2.85
N GLY A 71 5.85 19.20 -2.89
CA GLY A 71 5.59 18.14 -1.93
C GLY A 71 5.88 18.52 -0.47
N PHE A 72 6.74 19.51 -0.22
CA PHE A 72 7.01 19.99 1.14
C PHE A 72 5.92 20.91 1.70
N GLU A 73 5.04 21.43 0.85
CA GLU A 73 3.85 22.18 1.28
C GLU A 73 2.93 21.35 2.18
N LEU A 74 3.02 20.01 2.10
CA LEU A 74 2.36 19.07 3.01
C LEU A 74 2.56 19.45 4.49
N TYR A 75 3.71 20.02 4.82
CA TYR A 75 4.09 20.38 6.19
C TYR A 75 3.78 21.83 6.55
N SER A 76 3.31 22.65 5.59
CA SER A 76 3.03 24.08 5.79
C SER A 76 1.66 24.36 6.43
N GLY A 77 0.84 23.35 6.58
CA GLY A 77 -0.51 23.44 7.17
C GLY A 77 -1.58 22.80 6.28
N LEU A 78 -2.84 22.99 6.69
CA LEU A 78 -3.98 22.36 5.99
C LEU A 78 -4.16 22.89 4.56
N ASP A 79 -3.88 24.16 4.33
CA ASP A 79 -3.98 24.76 2.98
C ASP A 79 -2.91 24.18 2.05
N GLY A 80 -1.70 23.95 2.55
CA GLY A 80 -0.65 23.26 1.80
C GLY A 80 -1.04 21.80 1.46
N LEU A 81 -1.64 21.10 2.41
CA LEU A 81 -2.18 19.76 2.15
C LEU A 81 -3.24 19.79 1.06
N TYR A 82 -4.13 20.77 1.07
CA TYR A 82 -5.17 20.92 0.07
C TYR A 82 -4.60 21.19 -1.33
N SER A 83 -3.58 22.05 -1.43
CA SER A 83 -2.90 22.35 -2.71
C SER A 83 -2.27 21.11 -3.32
N ILE A 84 -1.65 20.23 -2.51
CA ILE A 84 -1.06 18.97 -2.95
C ILE A 84 -2.13 18.02 -3.51
N PHE A 85 -3.26 17.87 -2.84
CA PHE A 85 -4.35 17.01 -3.32
C PHE A 85 -5.05 17.57 -4.57
N ALA A 86 -4.88 18.85 -4.88
CA ALA A 86 -5.34 19.46 -6.13
C ALA A 86 -4.40 19.17 -7.31
N ASN A 87 -3.15 18.78 -7.06
CA ASN A 87 -2.19 18.38 -8.09
C ASN A 87 -2.31 16.89 -8.37
N GLU A 88 -2.63 16.52 -9.62
CA GLU A 88 -2.88 15.13 -10.03
C GLU A 88 -1.68 14.21 -9.77
N SER A 89 -0.46 14.65 -10.10
CA SER A 89 0.74 13.83 -9.93
C SER A 89 1.08 13.62 -8.45
N LEU A 90 0.95 14.65 -7.63
CA LEU A 90 1.18 14.56 -6.18
C LEU A 90 0.11 13.69 -5.50
N LEU A 91 -1.16 13.84 -5.89
CA LEU A 91 -2.25 12.99 -5.44
C LEU A 91 -1.99 11.52 -5.77
N LEU A 92 -1.52 11.23 -6.98
CA LEU A 92 -1.26 9.87 -7.42
C LEU A 92 -0.05 9.26 -6.69
N ILE A 93 1.01 10.03 -6.44
CA ILE A 93 2.14 9.62 -5.60
C ILE A 93 1.66 9.25 -4.20
N PHE A 94 0.82 10.08 -3.59
CA PHE A 94 0.24 9.80 -2.28
C PHE A 94 -0.63 8.53 -2.30
N TRP A 95 -1.41 8.33 -3.35
CA TRP A 95 -2.21 7.12 -3.53
C TRP A 95 -1.37 5.85 -3.64
N LEU A 96 -0.31 5.86 -4.44
CA LEU A 96 0.63 4.73 -4.55
C LEU A 96 1.30 4.43 -3.20
N HIS A 97 1.66 5.48 -2.45
CA HIS A 97 2.18 5.32 -1.09
C HIS A 97 1.17 4.64 -0.17
N PHE A 98 -0.10 5.08 -0.20
CA PHE A 98 -1.17 4.46 0.58
C PHE A 98 -1.34 2.97 0.24
N LEU A 99 -1.37 2.61 -1.05
CA LEU A 99 -1.49 1.23 -1.50
C LEU A 99 -0.30 0.37 -1.03
N ALA A 100 0.92 0.89 -1.13
CA ALA A 100 2.13 0.19 -0.71
C ALA A 100 2.15 -0.07 0.81
N ILE A 101 1.86 0.94 1.62
CA ILE A 101 1.82 0.82 3.09
C ILE A 101 0.68 -0.09 3.54
N SER A 102 -0.49 0.01 2.93
CA SER A 102 -1.62 -0.88 3.24
C SER A 102 -1.29 -2.34 2.93
N LEU A 103 -0.66 -2.62 1.78
CA LEU A 103 -0.22 -3.97 1.43
C LEU A 103 0.86 -4.51 2.37
N PHE A 104 1.80 -3.66 2.77
CA PHE A 104 2.80 -4.01 3.78
C PHE A 104 2.15 -4.36 5.12
N ALA A 105 1.19 -3.57 5.57
CA ALA A 105 0.42 -3.84 6.80
C ALA A 105 -0.35 -5.16 6.69
N GLY A 106 -1.02 -5.45 5.55
CA GLY A 106 -1.70 -6.71 5.29
C GLY A 106 -0.75 -7.92 5.31
N SER A 107 0.43 -7.78 4.71
CA SER A 107 1.48 -8.79 4.76
C SER A 107 1.96 -9.05 6.20
N TRP A 108 2.13 -7.99 6.99
CA TRP A 108 2.49 -8.11 8.40
C TRP A 108 1.37 -8.81 9.19
N ILE A 109 0.10 -8.41 9.06
CA ILE A 109 -1.06 -9.06 9.70
C ILE A 109 -1.07 -10.56 9.40
N THR A 110 -0.83 -10.94 8.16
CA THR A 110 -0.83 -12.35 7.74
C THR A 110 0.28 -13.16 8.41
N ARG A 111 1.50 -12.62 8.48
CA ARG A 111 2.64 -13.29 9.14
C ARG A 111 2.45 -13.39 10.64
N ASP A 112 2.00 -12.31 11.26
CA ASP A 112 1.77 -12.24 12.70
C ASP A 112 0.60 -13.17 13.12
N SER A 113 -0.47 -13.24 12.33
CA SER A 113 -1.59 -14.15 12.59
C SER A 113 -1.18 -15.62 12.57
N LYS A 114 -0.27 -16.01 11.66
CA LYS A 114 0.32 -17.33 11.63
C LYS A 114 1.13 -17.62 12.91
N ARG A 115 1.95 -16.65 13.30
CA ARG A 115 2.84 -16.77 14.47
C ARG A 115 2.08 -17.03 15.76
N TYR A 116 0.98 -16.30 15.98
CA TYR A 116 0.18 -16.39 17.19
C TYR A 116 -1.08 -17.25 17.04
N SER A 117 -1.19 -17.99 15.94
CA SER A 117 -2.34 -18.87 15.63
C SER A 117 -3.69 -18.13 15.73
N ILE A 118 -3.74 -16.88 15.27
CA ILE A 118 -4.97 -16.07 15.27
C ILE A 118 -5.93 -16.61 14.23
N PRO A 119 -7.21 -16.87 14.60
CA PRO A 119 -8.18 -17.45 13.70
C PRO A 119 -8.45 -16.58 12.46
N LYS A 120 -8.72 -17.23 11.32
CA LYS A 120 -9.05 -16.55 10.06
C LYS A 120 -10.28 -15.63 10.17
N ILE A 121 -11.23 -15.95 11.04
CA ILE A 121 -12.42 -15.12 11.29
C ILE A 121 -12.07 -13.72 11.82
N ILE A 122 -10.92 -13.53 12.41
CA ILE A 122 -10.39 -12.25 12.85
C ILE A 122 -9.48 -11.66 11.77
N THR A 123 -8.59 -12.49 11.23
CA THR A 123 -7.57 -12.05 10.27
C THR A 123 -8.18 -11.54 8.97
N ILE A 124 -9.17 -12.26 8.39
CA ILE A 124 -9.77 -11.87 7.10
C ILE A 124 -10.51 -10.53 7.16
N PRO A 125 -11.42 -10.27 8.11
CA PRO A 125 -12.06 -8.95 8.22
C PRO A 125 -11.03 -7.83 8.45
N SER A 126 -10.00 -8.09 9.24
CA SER A 126 -8.93 -7.11 9.46
C SER A 126 -8.15 -6.79 8.17
N LEU A 127 -7.87 -7.80 7.33
CA LEU A 127 -7.24 -7.60 6.03
C LEU A 127 -8.14 -6.79 5.09
N ILE A 128 -9.44 -7.10 5.03
CA ILE A 128 -10.40 -6.37 4.21
C ILE A 128 -10.48 -4.90 4.65
N LEU A 129 -10.58 -4.66 5.95
CA LEU A 129 -10.57 -3.30 6.50
C LEU A 129 -9.25 -2.59 6.21
N THR A 130 -8.11 -3.28 6.29
CA THR A 130 -6.81 -2.70 5.98
C THR A 130 -6.69 -2.32 4.51
N TYR A 131 -7.26 -3.12 3.61
CA TYR A 131 -7.32 -2.77 2.18
C TYR A 131 -8.04 -1.44 1.93
N PHE A 132 -9.20 -1.23 2.55
CA PHE A 132 -10.01 -0.03 2.31
C PHE A 132 -9.57 1.19 3.13
N THR A 133 -9.11 1.00 4.35
CA THR A 133 -8.91 2.09 5.31
C THR A 133 -7.49 2.17 5.87
N GLY A 134 -6.65 1.16 5.59
CA GLY A 134 -5.30 1.06 6.15
C GLY A 134 -5.29 0.96 7.67
N PRO A 135 -5.23 2.10 8.40
CA PRO A 135 -5.04 2.12 9.86
C PRO A 135 -6.14 1.43 10.66
N ILE A 136 -7.40 1.54 10.24
CA ILE A 136 -8.52 0.96 11.00
C ILE A 136 -8.43 -0.56 11.04
N GLY A 137 -8.12 -1.20 9.90
CA GLY A 137 -7.96 -2.65 9.84
C GLY A 137 -6.80 -3.13 10.70
N LEU A 138 -5.69 -2.39 10.74
CA LEU A 138 -4.55 -2.66 11.59
C LEU A 138 -4.91 -2.57 13.08
N VAL A 139 -5.65 -1.53 13.50
CA VAL A 139 -6.11 -1.35 14.89
C VAL A 139 -7.05 -2.46 15.30
N VAL A 140 -8.02 -2.83 14.43
CA VAL A 140 -8.96 -3.94 14.71
C VAL A 140 -8.19 -5.25 14.88
N TYR A 141 -7.26 -5.55 13.97
CA TYR A 141 -6.41 -6.73 14.11
C TYR A 141 -5.62 -6.71 15.42
N TRP A 142 -4.98 -5.60 15.73
CA TRP A 142 -4.13 -5.46 16.91
C TRP A 142 -4.91 -5.60 18.22
N PHE A 143 -6.14 -5.08 18.28
CA PHE A 143 -7.02 -5.26 19.42
C PHE A 143 -7.25 -6.74 19.74
N PHE A 144 -7.62 -7.53 18.73
CA PHE A 144 -7.81 -8.98 18.93
C PHE A 144 -6.49 -9.72 19.17
N ARG A 145 -5.41 -9.30 18.51
CA ARG A 145 -4.08 -9.89 18.67
C ARG A 145 -3.63 -9.94 20.14
N ILE A 146 -3.93 -8.93 20.94
CA ILE A 146 -3.55 -8.87 22.36
C ILE A 146 -4.02 -10.10 23.13
N PHE A 147 -5.21 -10.60 22.82
CA PHE A 147 -5.77 -11.77 23.50
C PHE A 147 -5.06 -13.09 23.14
N PHE A 148 -4.54 -13.19 21.92
CA PHE A 148 -3.83 -14.38 21.45
C PHE A 148 -2.33 -14.32 21.74
N ALA A 149 -1.70 -13.20 21.45
CA ALA A 149 -0.27 -13.01 21.65
C ALA A 149 0.11 -12.77 23.12
N LYS A 150 -0.86 -12.32 23.94
CA LYS A 150 -0.65 -11.90 25.36
C LYS A 150 0.45 -10.84 25.50
N LYS A 151 0.68 -10.07 24.45
CA LYS A 151 1.71 -9.02 24.36
C LYS A 151 1.14 -7.80 23.65
N ILE A 152 1.54 -6.61 24.10
CA ILE A 152 1.20 -5.34 23.48
C ILE A 152 2.27 -4.96 22.43
N SER A 153 3.52 -5.33 22.68
CA SER A 153 4.66 -5.01 21.81
C SER A 153 4.61 -5.72 20.46
N PHE A 154 5.14 -5.09 19.43
CA PHE A 154 5.39 -5.69 18.11
C PHE A 154 6.60 -6.65 18.12
N ASN A 155 7.47 -6.51 19.10
CA ASN A 155 8.67 -7.31 19.25
C ASN A 155 8.43 -8.55 20.11
N ASP A 156 9.32 -9.52 20.01
CA ASP A 156 9.34 -10.76 20.75
C ASP A 156 9.64 -10.59 22.23
#